data_b27a2c9edb966005d58ad35b754c8506
#
_entry.id   b27a2c9edb966005d58ad35b754c8506
#
_cell.length_a   1.000
_cell.length_b   1.000
_cell.length_c   1.000
_cell.angle_alpha   90.00
_cell.angle_beta   90.00
_cell.angle_gamma   90.00
#
_symmetry.space_group_name_H-M   'P 1'
#
loop_
_entity.id
_entity.type
_entity.pdbx_description
1 polymer ?
#
loop_
_entity_poly.entity_id
_entity_poly.type
_entity_poly.pdbx_seq_one_letter_code
_entity_poly.pdbx_strand_id
1 'polypeptide(L)'
;MDYQDYIWDLGGTLLDNYETSTAAFVRTLASLGIEASHDEVYQALKVSTDHAVQQFAPGVKDFLRSYKANEAKELQHPVLFDGAKELLATIIKQGGRNFLVSHRDNQVLEIISKTGIESLFTEIV
;
A
#
# COMPACT_ATOMS: atom_id res chain seq x y z
N MET A 1 -3.00 18.64 -30.54
CA MET A 1 -2.62 17.46 -29.72
C MET A 1 -3.21 17.63 -28.34
N ASP A 2 -4.07 16.72 -27.97
CA ASP A 2 -4.74 16.82 -26.69
C ASP A 2 -3.87 16.20 -25.62
N TYR A 3 -3.41 17.05 -24.69
CA TYR A 3 -2.71 16.57 -23.54
C TYR A 3 -3.73 16.14 -22.50
N GLN A 4 -3.57 14.93 -21.96
CA GLN A 4 -4.39 14.47 -20.87
C GLN A 4 -3.54 14.45 -19.60
N ASP A 5 -4.05 15.11 -18.58
CA ASP A 5 -3.42 15.15 -17.27
C ASP A 5 -4.14 14.18 -16.35
N TYR A 6 -3.37 13.28 -15.74
CA TYR A 6 -3.89 12.29 -14.80
C TYR A 6 -3.36 12.61 -13.42
N ILE A 7 -4.27 12.72 -12.46
CA ILE A 7 -3.94 12.97 -11.07
C ILE A 7 -4.14 11.67 -10.31
N TRP A 8 -3.10 11.22 -9.65
CA TRP A 8 -3.09 9.93 -8.95
C TRP A 8 -2.95 10.14 -7.46
N ASP A 9 -3.69 9.33 -6.69
CA ASP A 9 -3.47 9.18 -5.27
C ASP A 9 -2.57 7.96 -5.08
N LEU A 10 -1.63 8.01 -4.13
CA LEU A 10 -0.68 6.93 -3.91
C LEU A 10 -1.33 5.74 -3.23
N GLY A 11 -1.91 5.96 -2.05
CA GLY A 11 -2.46 4.88 -1.24
C GLY A 11 -3.80 4.39 -1.75
N GLY A 12 -3.94 3.08 -1.96
CA GLY A 12 -5.18 2.47 -2.41
C GLY A 12 -5.44 2.58 -3.90
N THR A 13 -4.63 3.37 -4.63
CA THR A 13 -4.76 3.53 -6.08
C THR A 13 -3.52 2.99 -6.81
N LEU A 14 -2.34 3.42 -6.42
CA LEU A 14 -1.07 2.95 -7.01
C LEU A 14 -0.38 1.91 -6.14
N LEU A 15 -0.45 2.09 -4.82
CA LEU A 15 0.11 1.14 -3.86
C LEU A 15 -0.98 0.25 -3.28
N ASP A 16 -0.70 -1.05 -3.23
CA ASP A 16 -1.57 -2.00 -2.55
C ASP A 16 -1.24 -1.98 -1.04
N ASN A 17 -1.80 -1.00 -0.34
CA ASN A 17 -1.63 -0.88 1.11
C ASN A 17 -2.19 -2.07 1.87
N TYR A 18 -3.27 -2.67 1.35
CA TYR A 18 -3.89 -3.82 2.00
C TYR A 18 -2.99 -5.05 1.91
N GLU A 19 -2.25 -5.21 0.81
CA GLU A 19 -1.27 -6.29 0.68
C GLU A 19 -0.16 -6.14 1.72
N THR A 20 0.39 -4.93 1.85
CA THR A 20 1.43 -4.63 2.84
C THR A 20 0.92 -4.86 4.27
N SER A 21 -0.28 -4.36 4.57
CA SER A 21 -0.90 -4.52 5.88
C SER A 21 -1.23 -5.98 6.18
N THR A 22 -1.67 -6.73 5.16
CA THR A 22 -1.97 -8.16 5.32
C THR A 22 -0.73 -8.95 5.67
N ALA A 23 0.38 -8.72 4.98
CA ALA A 23 1.65 -9.38 5.26
C ALA A 23 2.08 -9.14 6.71
N ALA A 24 1.98 -7.89 7.17
CA ALA A 24 2.32 -7.53 8.54
C ALA A 24 1.38 -8.20 9.57
N PHE A 25 0.10 -8.22 9.26
CA PHE A 25 -0.92 -8.80 10.15
C PHE A 25 -0.71 -10.31 10.29
N VAL A 26 -0.53 -11.02 9.18
CA VAL A 26 -0.27 -12.47 9.18
C VAL A 26 1.01 -12.79 9.94
N ARG A 27 2.06 -11.99 9.73
CA ARG A 27 3.33 -12.16 10.46
C ARG A 27 3.14 -12.01 11.96
N THR A 28 2.35 -11.02 12.37
CA THR A 28 2.06 -10.78 13.79
C THR A 28 1.28 -11.94 14.39
N LEU A 29 0.27 -12.45 13.67
CA LEU A 29 -0.48 -13.63 14.11
C LEU A 29 0.42 -14.85 14.23
N ALA A 30 1.29 -15.08 13.27
CA ALA A 30 2.20 -16.22 13.28
C ALA A 30 3.15 -16.17 14.48
N SER A 31 3.60 -14.99 14.89
CA SER A 31 4.45 -14.83 16.08
C SER A 31 3.73 -15.22 17.37
N LEU A 32 2.40 -15.22 17.35
CA LEU A 32 1.55 -15.62 18.49
C LEU A 32 1.05 -17.06 18.37
N GLY A 33 1.48 -17.79 17.32
CA GLY A 33 1.02 -19.15 17.09
C GLY A 33 -0.37 -19.23 16.48
N ILE A 34 -0.88 -18.14 15.94
CA ILE A 34 -2.20 -18.09 15.31
C ILE A 34 -2.04 -18.22 13.79
N GLU A 35 -2.67 -19.23 13.21
CA GLU A 35 -2.68 -19.42 11.77
C GLU A 35 -3.90 -18.72 11.19
N ALA A 36 -3.69 -17.99 10.08
CA ALA A 36 -4.77 -17.33 9.37
C ALA A 36 -4.42 -17.28 7.88
N SER A 37 -5.45 -17.41 7.05
CA SER A 37 -5.31 -17.30 5.61
C SER A 37 -5.01 -15.85 5.21
N HIS A 38 -4.07 -15.68 4.28
CA HIS A 38 -3.76 -14.36 3.71
C HIS A 38 -5.03 -13.70 3.15
N ASP A 39 -5.84 -14.43 2.38
CA ASP A 39 -7.05 -13.89 1.78
C ASP A 39 -8.08 -13.46 2.82
N GLU A 40 -8.26 -14.25 3.87
CA GLU A 40 -9.21 -13.90 4.94
C GLU A 40 -8.78 -12.63 5.67
N VAL A 41 -7.49 -12.49 5.96
CA VAL A 41 -6.94 -11.29 6.61
C VAL A 41 -7.08 -10.08 5.69
N TYR A 42 -6.75 -10.26 4.40
CA TYR A 42 -6.88 -9.20 3.40
C TYR A 42 -8.32 -8.65 3.36
N GLN A 43 -9.31 -9.53 3.28
CA GLN A 43 -10.71 -9.14 3.24
C GLN A 43 -11.15 -8.45 4.54
N ALA A 44 -10.70 -8.96 5.69
CA ALA A 44 -11.03 -8.36 6.99
C ALA A 44 -10.46 -6.95 7.12
N LEU A 45 -9.21 -6.74 6.70
CA LEU A 45 -8.57 -5.43 6.75
C LEU A 45 -9.23 -4.43 5.81
N LYS A 46 -9.82 -4.89 4.71
CA LYS A 46 -10.58 -4.00 3.82
C LYS A 46 -11.84 -3.45 4.49
N VAL A 47 -12.39 -4.16 5.47
CA VAL A 47 -13.49 -3.63 6.28
C VAL A 47 -12.95 -2.58 7.26
N SER A 48 -12.04 -2.97 8.13
CA SER A 48 -11.31 -2.08 9.04
C SER A 48 -10.25 -2.88 9.79
N THR A 49 -9.27 -2.16 10.35
CA THR A 49 -8.26 -2.78 11.22
C THR A 49 -8.92 -3.37 12.46
N ASP A 50 -9.87 -2.65 13.06
CA ASP A 50 -10.58 -3.13 14.24
C ASP A 50 -11.34 -4.42 13.96
N HIS A 51 -11.99 -4.51 12.81
CA HIS A 51 -12.70 -5.71 12.41
C HIS A 51 -11.75 -6.91 12.31
N ALA A 52 -10.59 -6.73 11.69
CA ALA A 52 -9.60 -7.80 11.56
C ALA A 52 -9.06 -8.23 12.92
N VAL A 53 -8.77 -7.29 13.83
CA VAL A 53 -8.31 -7.62 15.18
C VAL A 53 -9.36 -8.41 15.95
N GLN A 54 -10.63 -8.03 15.87
CA GLN A 54 -11.71 -8.75 16.55
C GLN A 54 -11.92 -10.14 15.97
N GLN A 55 -11.70 -10.31 14.69
CA GLN A 55 -11.88 -11.61 14.03
C GLN A 55 -10.73 -12.58 14.35
N PHE A 56 -9.48 -12.14 14.34
CA PHE A 56 -8.32 -13.01 14.42
C PHE A 56 -7.58 -12.97 15.74
N ALA A 57 -7.61 -11.86 16.47
CA ALA A 57 -6.86 -11.69 17.70
C ALA A 57 -7.66 -10.98 18.79
N PRO A 58 -8.91 -11.43 19.07
CA PRO A 58 -9.72 -10.77 20.09
C PRO A 58 -9.08 -10.91 21.47
N GLY A 59 -8.95 -9.80 22.19
CA GLY A 59 -8.41 -9.79 23.55
C GLY A 59 -6.91 -10.01 23.65
N VAL A 60 -6.18 -10.05 22.55
CA VAL A 60 -4.72 -10.14 22.58
C VAL A 60 -4.12 -8.78 22.93
N LYS A 61 -3.42 -8.74 24.05
CA LYS A 61 -2.81 -7.52 24.55
C LYS A 61 -1.65 -7.12 23.65
N ASP A 62 -1.54 -5.81 23.36
CA ASP A 62 -0.46 -5.25 22.55
C ASP A 62 -0.38 -5.77 21.12
N PHE A 63 -1.42 -6.47 20.63
CA PHE A 63 -1.44 -6.93 19.25
C PHE A 63 -1.29 -5.77 18.27
N LEU A 64 -2.05 -4.70 18.48
CA LEU A 64 -2.03 -3.54 17.59
C LEU A 64 -0.64 -2.90 17.53
N ARG A 65 0.06 -2.83 18.66
CA ARG A 65 1.42 -2.30 18.71
C ARG A 65 2.38 -3.15 17.87
N SER A 66 2.34 -4.46 18.05
CA SER A 66 3.19 -5.39 17.30
C SER A 66 2.87 -5.37 15.81
N TYR A 67 1.59 -5.31 15.47
CA TYR A 67 1.13 -5.21 14.09
C TYR A 67 1.65 -3.91 13.45
N LYS A 68 1.51 -2.78 14.11
CA LYS A 68 1.98 -1.49 13.59
C LYS A 68 3.49 -1.47 13.38
N ALA A 69 4.24 -2.09 14.28
CA ALA A 69 5.69 -2.20 14.12
C ALA A 69 6.06 -3.05 12.90
N ASN A 70 5.36 -4.17 12.70
CA ASN A 70 5.57 -5.02 11.53
C ASN A 70 5.13 -4.34 10.24
N GLU A 71 4.03 -3.59 10.27
CA GLU A 71 3.55 -2.82 9.12
C GLU A 71 4.59 -1.79 8.68
N ALA A 72 5.22 -1.09 9.63
CA ALA A 72 6.27 -0.14 9.33
C ALA A 72 7.46 -0.78 8.62
N LYS A 73 7.80 -2.02 8.99
CA LYS A 73 8.86 -2.78 8.32
C LYS A 73 8.45 -3.18 6.90
N GLU A 74 7.21 -3.60 6.71
CA GLU A 74 6.71 -3.99 5.39
C GLU A 74 6.60 -2.79 4.45
N LEU A 75 6.34 -1.59 4.97
CA LEU A 75 6.31 -0.37 4.17
C LEU A 75 7.67 -0.02 3.55
N GLN A 76 8.76 -0.64 4.03
CA GLN A 76 10.06 -0.51 3.39
C GLN A 76 10.12 -1.27 2.06
N HIS A 77 9.15 -2.15 1.80
CA HIS A 77 9.03 -2.93 0.58
C HIS A 77 7.64 -2.70 -0.05
N PRO A 78 7.38 -1.48 -0.55
CA PRO A 78 6.06 -1.14 -1.07
C PRO A 78 5.67 -1.97 -2.29
N VAL A 79 4.40 -2.34 -2.36
CA VAL A 79 3.86 -3.15 -3.45
C VAL A 79 2.92 -2.28 -4.28
N LEU A 80 3.16 -2.22 -5.59
CA LEU A 80 2.26 -1.56 -6.53
C LEU A 80 1.16 -2.52 -6.95
N PHE A 81 -0.03 -1.98 -7.25
CA PHE A 81 -1.06 -2.77 -7.90
C PHE A 81 -0.56 -3.25 -9.27
N ASP A 82 -1.01 -4.45 -9.67
CA ASP A 82 -0.64 -5.02 -10.96
C ASP A 82 -1.01 -4.06 -12.09
N GLY A 83 -0.07 -3.82 -13.00
CA GLY A 83 -0.29 -2.96 -14.15
C GLY A 83 -0.17 -1.46 -13.87
N ALA A 84 0.06 -1.03 -12.62
CA ALA A 84 0.16 0.40 -12.29
C ALA A 84 1.31 1.07 -13.04
N LYS A 85 2.48 0.48 -13.01
CA LYS A 85 3.68 1.01 -13.67
C LYS A 85 3.49 1.08 -15.19
N GLU A 86 2.95 0.03 -15.78
CA GLU A 86 2.68 -0.07 -17.21
C GLU A 86 1.65 0.96 -17.65
N LEU A 87 0.62 1.19 -16.85
CA LEU A 87 -0.39 2.20 -17.13
C LEU A 87 0.22 3.61 -17.15
N LEU A 88 1.03 3.93 -16.13
CA LEU A 88 1.71 5.23 -16.06
C LEU A 88 2.61 5.44 -17.28
N ALA A 89 3.35 4.43 -17.68
CA ALA A 89 4.23 4.50 -18.85
C ALA A 89 3.44 4.65 -20.14
N THR A 90 2.30 3.98 -20.27
CA THR A 90 1.43 4.07 -21.44
C THR A 90 0.87 5.48 -21.59
N ILE A 91 0.46 6.12 -20.49
CA ILE A 91 -0.04 7.49 -20.50
C ILE A 91 1.01 8.45 -21.07
N ILE A 92 2.26 8.28 -20.65
CA ILE A 92 3.37 9.11 -21.15
C ILE A 92 3.59 8.90 -22.64
N LYS A 93 3.55 7.65 -23.11
CA LYS A 93 3.71 7.33 -24.54
C LYS A 93 2.63 7.95 -25.39
N GLN A 94 1.43 8.14 -24.85
CA GLN A 94 0.31 8.74 -25.55
C GLN A 94 0.31 10.27 -25.47
N GLY A 95 1.34 10.87 -24.88
CA GLY A 95 1.45 12.31 -24.74
C GLY A 95 0.76 12.87 -23.50
N GLY A 96 0.31 12.00 -22.60
CA GLY A 96 -0.29 12.43 -21.33
C GLY A 96 0.76 12.72 -20.27
N ARG A 97 0.31 13.26 -19.15
CA ARG A 97 1.16 13.58 -18.00
C ARG A 97 0.56 13.00 -16.73
N ASN A 98 1.42 12.51 -15.85
CA ASN A 98 1.02 11.97 -14.55
C ASN A 98 1.44 12.93 -13.44
N PHE A 99 0.51 13.22 -12.54
CA PHE A 99 0.73 14.03 -11.35
C PHE A 99 0.39 13.19 -10.14
N LEU A 100 1.23 13.23 -9.12
CA LEU A 100 0.98 12.51 -7.89
C LEU A 100 0.58 13.48 -6.79
N VAL A 101 -0.53 13.18 -6.14
CA VAL A 101 -0.99 13.88 -4.94
C VAL A 101 -1.03 12.87 -3.81
N SER A 102 -0.41 13.19 -2.68
CA SER A 102 -0.39 12.29 -1.54
C SER A 102 -0.40 13.08 -0.23
N HIS A 103 -1.13 12.57 0.73
CA HIS A 103 -1.16 13.13 2.08
C HIS A 103 -0.06 12.54 2.98
N ARG A 104 0.78 11.67 2.42
CA ARG A 104 1.92 11.09 3.13
C ARG A 104 3.13 12.00 2.92
N ASP A 105 3.74 12.43 4.01
CA ASP A 105 4.86 13.37 4.06
C ASP A 105 6.11 12.90 3.28
N ASN A 106 7.27 12.99 3.90
CA ASN A 106 8.54 12.63 3.27
C ASN A 106 8.65 11.17 2.85
N GLN A 107 7.81 10.29 3.41
CA GLN A 107 7.79 8.88 3.05
C GLN A 107 7.39 8.64 1.60
N VAL A 108 6.65 9.57 1.00
CA VAL A 108 6.18 9.45 -0.39
C VAL A 108 7.35 9.35 -1.36
N LEU A 109 8.32 10.25 -1.24
CA LEU A 109 9.48 10.24 -2.12
C LEU A 109 10.29 8.95 -1.99
N GLU A 110 10.44 8.45 -0.78
CA GLU A 110 11.14 7.19 -0.51
C GLU A 110 10.40 6.00 -1.12
N ILE A 111 9.10 5.94 -0.95
CA ILE A 111 8.26 4.87 -1.51
C ILE A 111 8.34 4.87 -3.04
N ILE A 112 8.21 6.04 -3.65
CA ILE A 112 8.23 6.19 -5.11
C ILE A 112 9.59 5.81 -5.68
N SER A 113 10.67 6.21 -5.02
CA SER A 113 12.02 5.83 -5.41
C SER A 113 12.21 4.31 -5.37
N LYS A 114 11.71 3.64 -4.33
CA LYS A 114 11.83 2.19 -4.19
C LYS A 114 11.00 1.41 -5.21
N THR A 115 9.87 1.96 -5.65
CA THR A 115 9.03 1.31 -6.66
C THR A 115 9.47 1.60 -8.09
N GLY A 116 10.37 2.57 -8.29
CA GLY A 116 10.89 2.91 -9.60
C GLY A 116 9.92 3.68 -10.49
N ILE A 117 8.90 4.29 -9.93
CA ILE A 117 7.90 5.05 -10.71
C ILE A 117 8.11 6.56 -10.68
N GLU A 118 9.14 7.04 -9.98
CA GLU A 118 9.39 8.48 -9.83
C GLU A 118 9.48 9.22 -11.16
N SER A 119 10.20 8.63 -12.13
CA SER A 119 10.38 9.23 -13.45
C SER A 119 9.11 9.27 -14.30
N LEU A 120 8.06 8.56 -13.89
CA LEU A 120 6.79 8.49 -14.61
C LEU A 120 5.83 9.61 -14.21
N PHE A 121 6.20 10.45 -13.24
CA PHE A 121 5.41 11.59 -12.81
C PHE A 121 6.06 12.90 -13.26
N THR A 122 5.23 13.79 -13.82
CA THR A 122 5.65 15.14 -14.18
C THR A 122 5.88 15.98 -12.93
N GLU A 123 5.01 15.82 -11.94
CA GLU A 123 5.09 16.56 -10.67
C GLU A 123 4.52 15.72 -9.55
N ILE A 124 5.14 15.84 -8.37
CA ILE A 124 4.71 15.19 -7.13
C ILE A 124 4.38 16.29 -6.13
N VAL A 125 3.17 16.27 -5.63
CA VAL A 125 2.67 17.28 -4.70
C VAL A 125 2.44 16.69 -3.31
#